data_562fe9ca54d5499eab59ed1cefb20357
#
_entry.id   562fe9ca54d5499eab59ed1cefb20357
#
_cell.length_a   1.000
_cell.length_b   1.000
_cell.length_c   1.000
_cell.angle_alpha   90.00
_cell.angle_beta   90.00
_cell.angle_gamma   90.00
#
_symmetry.space_group_name_H-M   'P 1'
#
loop_
_entity.id
_entity.type
_entity.pdbx_description
1 polymer ?
#
loop_
_entity_poly.entity_id
_entity_poly.type
_entity_poly.pdbx_seq_one_letter_code
_entity_poly.pdbx_strand_id
1 'polypeptide(L)'
;VIHRADLLAYLINNNKGVSVAGTSGKSTTAGITGFLLKKCGIPVNIITGAAIKNIEENIEPLNCVTGDSDVFVIETDESDGSIVKFKPHFSLLTNISKDHKTIEELFILFQEYIDNTKEKVFINKDDQLSMKLNLPKKNVFYIGTDKSSDYNISDIIETRTGSEFKLNGKSYKINIPGVYNVYNSAFGIAVAQNFKFEYDEISSVLEKFEGVEDRFDCIRKENPLVAFDYAHNPAKINSLLQFVIKFYGRTLFIYQPHGFQPTLFLKNELYDVFGNYFIGENKLILKPIFYAGGSAEKKISSEEIVKELKNKEINVEYAADDNFIIDYINKNKKLYDAVIIAGARDKNLKQLCDIINKLF
;
A
#
# COMPACT_ATOMS: atom_id res chain seq x y z
N VAL A 1 -3.75 17.09 -26.28
CA VAL A 1 -3.51 16.65 -24.87
C VAL A 1 -4.48 15.52 -24.59
N ILE A 2 -3.99 14.37 -24.11
CA ILE A 2 -4.81 13.24 -23.70
C ILE A 2 -4.69 13.06 -22.17
N HIS A 3 -5.71 12.50 -21.55
CA HIS A 3 -5.67 12.20 -20.12
C HIS A 3 -4.69 11.05 -19.86
N ARG A 4 -3.96 11.09 -18.71
CA ARG A 4 -2.98 10.03 -18.34
C ARG A 4 -3.60 8.63 -18.39
N ALA A 5 -4.80 8.46 -17.85
CA ALA A 5 -5.50 7.18 -17.84
C ALA A 5 -5.85 6.66 -19.24
N ASP A 6 -6.10 7.54 -20.21
CA ASP A 6 -6.38 7.12 -21.60
C ASP A 6 -5.13 6.52 -22.26
N LEU A 7 -3.94 7.10 -22.01
CA LEU A 7 -2.69 6.53 -22.47
C LEU A 7 -2.41 5.18 -21.80
N LEU A 8 -2.57 5.08 -20.50
CA LEU A 8 -2.36 3.82 -19.79
C LEU A 8 -3.34 2.73 -20.23
N ALA A 9 -4.62 3.08 -20.41
CA ALA A 9 -5.62 2.16 -20.95
C ALA A 9 -5.27 1.74 -22.39
N TYR A 10 -4.81 2.66 -23.25
CA TYR A 10 -4.35 2.31 -24.60
C TYR A 10 -3.19 1.29 -24.55
N LEU A 11 -2.20 1.50 -23.70
CA LEU A 11 -1.05 0.61 -23.57
C LEU A 11 -1.48 -0.80 -23.12
N ILE A 12 -2.29 -0.88 -22.07
CA ILE A 12 -2.67 -2.18 -21.49
C ILE A 12 -3.68 -2.94 -22.36
N ASN A 13 -4.56 -2.22 -23.07
CA ASN A 13 -5.61 -2.82 -23.88
C ASN A 13 -5.10 -3.42 -25.19
N ASN A 14 -4.01 -2.86 -25.74
CA ASN A 14 -3.42 -3.29 -27.01
C ASN A 14 -2.20 -4.22 -26.84
N ASN A 15 -1.81 -4.55 -25.63
CA ASN A 15 -0.67 -5.39 -25.30
C ASN A 15 -1.08 -6.48 -24.31
N LYS A 16 -0.19 -7.40 -23.96
CA LYS A 16 -0.43 -8.41 -22.93
C LYS A 16 -0.39 -7.77 -21.54
N GLY A 17 -1.52 -7.19 -21.16
CA GLY A 17 -1.65 -6.35 -19.98
C GLY A 17 -1.93 -7.15 -18.70
N VAL A 18 -1.16 -6.84 -17.64
CA VAL A 18 -1.42 -7.20 -16.25
C VAL A 18 -1.77 -5.92 -15.52
N SER A 19 -3.00 -5.80 -15.04
CA SER A 19 -3.50 -4.63 -14.33
C SER A 19 -3.67 -4.94 -12.85
N VAL A 20 -3.18 -4.05 -11.99
CA VAL A 20 -3.29 -4.20 -10.54
C VAL A 20 -4.17 -3.10 -9.97
N ALA A 21 -5.31 -3.50 -9.44
CA ALA A 21 -6.33 -2.64 -8.85
C ALA A 21 -6.62 -3.01 -7.39
N GLY A 22 -7.41 -2.17 -6.72
CA GLY A 22 -7.83 -2.32 -5.34
C GLY A 22 -7.51 -1.08 -4.51
N THR A 23 -8.09 -0.95 -3.34
CA THR A 23 -7.92 0.25 -2.52
C THR A 23 -6.52 0.35 -1.91
N SER A 24 -5.92 -0.77 -1.53
CA SER A 24 -4.58 -0.83 -0.90
C SER A 24 -3.71 -1.90 -1.54
N GLY A 25 -2.37 -1.72 -1.47
CA GLY A 25 -1.40 -2.70 -1.98
C GLY A 25 -1.09 -2.60 -3.48
N LYS A 26 -1.79 -1.77 -4.25
CA LYS A 26 -1.61 -1.64 -5.72
C LYS A 26 -0.15 -1.49 -6.15
N SER A 27 0.54 -0.44 -5.67
CA SER A 27 1.92 -0.13 -6.06
C SER A 27 2.89 -1.25 -5.72
N THR A 28 2.76 -1.83 -4.52
CA THR A 28 3.61 -2.94 -4.08
C THR A 28 3.35 -4.21 -4.88
N THR A 29 2.09 -4.55 -5.14
CA THR A 29 1.72 -5.73 -5.95
C THR A 29 2.20 -5.57 -7.39
N ALA A 30 1.99 -4.39 -8.01
CA ALA A 30 2.48 -4.11 -9.35
C ALA A 30 4.03 -4.14 -9.40
N GLY A 31 4.68 -3.57 -8.37
CA GLY A 31 6.12 -3.62 -8.21
C GLY A 31 6.66 -5.04 -8.11
N ILE A 32 6.12 -5.88 -7.23
CA ILE A 32 6.51 -7.30 -7.09
C ILE A 32 6.27 -8.05 -8.40
N THR A 33 5.08 -7.89 -9.01
CA THR A 33 4.74 -8.57 -10.25
C THR A 33 5.70 -8.20 -11.37
N GLY A 34 5.94 -6.91 -11.57
CA GLY A 34 6.88 -6.43 -12.58
C GLY A 34 8.31 -6.86 -12.31
N PHE A 35 8.76 -6.80 -11.05
CA PHE A 35 10.08 -7.26 -10.64
C PHE A 35 10.30 -8.75 -10.90
N LEU A 36 9.32 -9.59 -10.53
CA LEU A 36 9.38 -11.03 -10.79
C LEU A 36 9.48 -11.31 -12.30
N LEU A 37 8.57 -10.77 -13.10
CA LEU A 37 8.59 -10.99 -14.56
C LEU A 37 9.90 -10.53 -15.19
N LYS A 38 10.39 -9.34 -14.82
CA LYS A 38 11.65 -8.79 -15.37
C LYS A 38 12.87 -9.63 -14.98
N LYS A 39 13.01 -9.95 -13.71
CA LYS A 39 14.20 -10.68 -13.20
C LYS A 39 14.16 -12.17 -13.53
N CYS A 40 12.98 -12.74 -13.82
CA CYS A 40 12.87 -14.08 -14.39
C CYS A 40 13.04 -14.11 -15.93
N GLY A 41 13.25 -12.98 -16.60
CA GLY A 41 13.70 -12.94 -17.99
C GLY A 41 12.73 -12.37 -19.03
N ILE A 42 11.57 -11.81 -18.63
CA ILE A 42 10.70 -11.07 -19.54
C ILE A 42 11.11 -9.58 -19.53
N PRO A 43 11.45 -8.98 -20.67
CA PRO A 43 11.70 -7.53 -20.75
C PRO A 43 10.40 -6.73 -20.67
N VAL A 44 9.71 -6.81 -19.51
CA VAL A 44 8.38 -6.25 -19.22
C VAL A 44 8.43 -4.73 -19.06
N ASN A 45 7.35 -4.07 -19.49
CA ASN A 45 7.08 -2.66 -19.22
C ASN A 45 6.31 -2.51 -17.91
N ILE A 46 6.78 -1.67 -16.99
CA ILE A 46 6.18 -1.53 -15.65
C ILE A 46 5.81 -0.07 -15.41
N ILE A 47 4.58 0.20 -15.01
CA ILE A 47 4.12 1.54 -14.62
C ILE A 47 3.40 1.45 -13.28
N THR A 48 4.01 2.04 -12.26
CA THR A 48 3.53 1.99 -10.86
C THR A 48 3.30 3.39 -10.30
N GLY A 49 2.63 3.47 -9.16
CA GLY A 49 2.44 4.72 -8.41
C GLY A 49 3.64 5.13 -7.57
N ALA A 50 4.62 4.23 -7.37
CA ALA A 50 5.83 4.45 -6.59
C ALA A 50 7.03 3.76 -7.24
N ALA A 51 8.23 4.29 -7.06
CA ALA A 51 9.45 3.72 -7.62
C ALA A 51 9.78 2.35 -7.00
N ILE A 52 10.26 1.42 -7.81
CA ILE A 52 10.74 0.10 -7.35
C ILE A 52 12.21 0.24 -6.98
N LYS A 53 12.56 -0.03 -5.71
CA LYS A 53 13.87 0.33 -5.16
C LYS A 53 15.09 -0.30 -5.85
N ASN A 54 14.98 -1.55 -6.28
CA ASN A 54 16.12 -2.30 -6.82
C ASN A 54 15.82 -2.98 -8.17
N ILE A 55 15.03 -2.33 -9.00
CA ILE A 55 14.66 -2.91 -10.32
C ILE A 55 15.77 -2.76 -11.35
N GLU A 56 16.37 -1.59 -11.45
CA GLU A 56 17.48 -1.23 -12.31
C GLU A 56 18.37 -0.18 -11.67
N GLU A 57 19.67 -0.23 -11.96
CA GLU A 57 20.61 0.80 -11.55
C GLU A 57 20.61 1.95 -12.57
N ASN A 58 20.62 3.19 -12.10
CA ASN A 58 20.81 4.41 -12.90
C ASN A 58 19.71 4.80 -13.91
N ILE A 59 18.46 4.31 -13.75
CA ILE A 59 17.31 4.75 -14.56
C ILE A 59 16.31 5.49 -13.70
N GLU A 60 16.03 6.74 -14.04
CA GLU A 60 15.01 7.57 -13.40
C GLU A 60 13.95 7.99 -14.44
N PRO A 61 12.65 8.00 -14.09
CA PRO A 61 12.05 7.60 -12.80
C PRO A 61 11.77 6.09 -12.71
N LEU A 62 12.16 5.45 -11.60
CA LEU A 62 11.99 4.00 -11.35
C LEU A 62 10.53 3.52 -11.20
N ASN A 63 9.55 4.40 -11.31
CA ASN A 63 8.13 4.06 -11.38
C ASN A 63 7.61 3.85 -12.81
N CYS A 64 8.48 4.02 -13.81
CA CYS A 64 8.21 3.73 -15.21
C CYS A 64 9.44 3.01 -15.80
N VAL A 65 9.39 1.69 -15.82
CA VAL A 65 10.45 0.84 -16.34
C VAL A 65 10.05 0.34 -17.73
N THR A 66 10.90 0.56 -18.72
CA THR A 66 10.66 0.12 -20.08
C THR A 66 11.32 -1.23 -20.38
N GLY A 67 10.72 -1.99 -21.27
CA GLY A 67 11.24 -3.26 -21.78
C GLY A 67 10.80 -3.49 -23.22
N ASP A 68 11.52 -4.37 -23.94
CA ASP A 68 11.31 -4.63 -25.37
C ASP A 68 10.26 -5.75 -25.62
N SER A 69 9.27 -5.91 -24.73
CA SER A 69 8.17 -6.88 -24.91
C SER A 69 6.81 -6.20 -25.01
N ASP A 70 5.82 -6.97 -25.43
CA ASP A 70 4.40 -6.59 -25.41
C ASP A 70 3.74 -6.77 -24.04
N VAL A 71 4.50 -7.17 -23.01
CA VAL A 71 3.99 -7.38 -21.66
C VAL A 71 4.04 -6.07 -20.86
N PHE A 72 2.91 -5.67 -20.31
CA PHE A 72 2.76 -4.48 -19.47
C PHE A 72 2.21 -4.86 -18.10
N VAL A 73 2.85 -4.38 -17.02
CA VAL A 73 2.32 -4.41 -15.66
C VAL A 73 2.01 -2.98 -15.25
N ILE A 74 0.73 -2.68 -15.02
CA ILE A 74 0.28 -1.30 -14.73
C ILE A 74 -0.55 -1.28 -13.46
N GLU A 75 -0.20 -0.36 -12.56
CA GLU A 75 -1.06 0.03 -11.45
C GLU A 75 -2.25 0.85 -11.96
N THR A 76 -3.46 0.41 -11.63
CA THR A 76 -4.71 1.02 -12.10
C THR A 76 -5.46 1.64 -10.93
N ASP A 77 -5.70 2.95 -11.01
CA ASP A 77 -6.34 3.73 -9.95
C ASP A 77 -7.86 3.83 -10.17
N GLU A 78 -8.62 3.61 -9.10
CA GLU A 78 -10.09 3.72 -9.08
C GLU A 78 -10.58 5.12 -8.66
N SER A 79 -9.71 5.97 -8.11
CA SER A 79 -10.11 7.22 -7.44
C SER A 79 -10.81 8.23 -8.36
N ASP A 80 -10.38 8.33 -9.62
CA ASP A 80 -10.97 9.19 -10.64
C ASP A 80 -12.03 8.48 -11.52
N GLY A 81 -12.29 7.19 -11.26
CA GLY A 81 -13.23 6.38 -12.02
C GLY A 81 -12.68 5.89 -13.37
N SER A 82 -11.46 6.21 -13.73
CA SER A 82 -10.87 5.82 -15.02
C SER A 82 -10.59 4.33 -15.17
N ILE A 83 -10.65 3.57 -14.07
CA ILE A 83 -10.41 2.13 -14.02
C ILE A 83 -11.27 1.35 -15.04
N VAL A 84 -12.48 1.79 -15.35
CA VAL A 84 -13.40 1.16 -16.29
C VAL A 84 -12.91 1.18 -17.75
N LYS A 85 -11.92 2.01 -18.08
CA LYS A 85 -11.29 2.08 -19.39
C LYS A 85 -10.31 0.92 -19.67
N PHE A 86 -9.88 0.23 -18.62
CA PHE A 86 -8.86 -0.81 -18.71
C PHE A 86 -9.48 -2.16 -19.06
N LYS A 87 -8.94 -2.82 -20.09
CA LYS A 87 -9.34 -4.16 -20.56
C LYS A 87 -8.10 -5.07 -20.58
N PRO A 88 -7.54 -5.41 -19.43
CA PRO A 88 -6.31 -6.18 -19.35
C PRO A 88 -6.53 -7.66 -19.68
N HIS A 89 -5.45 -8.38 -19.94
CA HIS A 89 -5.48 -9.83 -20.01
C HIS A 89 -5.61 -10.44 -18.60
N PHE A 90 -4.86 -9.90 -17.64
CA PHE A 90 -4.90 -10.32 -16.23
C PHE A 90 -5.29 -9.15 -15.35
N SER A 91 -6.35 -9.31 -14.58
CA SER A 91 -6.76 -8.37 -13.54
C SER A 91 -6.43 -8.92 -12.17
N LEU A 92 -5.75 -8.12 -11.36
CA LEU A 92 -5.47 -8.40 -9.96
C LEU A 92 -6.28 -7.44 -9.10
N LEU A 93 -7.16 -7.95 -8.24
CA LEU A 93 -7.92 -7.16 -7.28
C LEU A 93 -7.47 -7.49 -5.86
N THR A 94 -6.70 -6.58 -5.26
CA THR A 94 -6.06 -6.81 -3.97
C THR A 94 -7.04 -6.76 -2.80
N ASN A 95 -7.89 -5.74 -2.74
CA ASN A 95 -8.93 -5.56 -1.73
C ASN A 95 -9.85 -4.39 -2.08
N ILE A 96 -11.00 -4.32 -1.40
CA ILE A 96 -11.93 -3.19 -1.45
C ILE A 96 -12.09 -2.63 -0.05
N SER A 97 -11.85 -1.33 0.12
CA SER A 97 -12.14 -0.60 1.36
C SER A 97 -12.49 0.85 1.06
N LYS A 98 -13.18 1.52 1.98
CA LYS A 98 -13.53 2.92 1.85
C LYS A 98 -12.27 3.79 1.79
N ASP A 99 -12.16 4.63 0.76
CA ASP A 99 -11.05 5.59 0.61
C ASP A 99 -11.60 6.90 0.01
N HIS A 100 -11.51 7.11 -1.30
CA HIS A 100 -11.98 8.33 -1.97
C HIS A 100 -13.45 8.26 -2.40
N LYS A 101 -14.05 7.07 -2.38
CA LYS A 101 -15.41 6.76 -2.83
C LYS A 101 -16.14 5.91 -1.79
N THR A 102 -17.48 5.90 -1.87
CA THR A 102 -18.28 4.98 -1.07
C THR A 102 -18.07 3.53 -1.51
N ILE A 103 -18.43 2.58 -0.66
CA ILE A 103 -18.31 1.15 -1.01
C ILE A 103 -19.19 0.81 -2.22
N GLU A 104 -20.38 1.40 -2.33
CA GLU A 104 -21.32 1.20 -3.44
C GLU A 104 -20.72 1.68 -4.77
N GLU A 105 -20.10 2.87 -4.78
CA GLU A 105 -19.41 3.38 -5.96
C GLU A 105 -18.21 2.50 -6.36
N LEU A 106 -17.44 2.03 -5.37
CA LEU A 106 -16.31 1.12 -5.61
C LEU A 106 -16.78 -0.22 -6.17
N PHE A 107 -17.90 -0.77 -5.70
CA PHE A 107 -18.46 -1.99 -6.26
C PHE A 107 -18.79 -1.86 -7.75
N ILE A 108 -19.40 -0.74 -8.17
CA ILE A 108 -19.70 -0.50 -9.59
C ILE A 108 -18.41 -0.48 -10.41
N LEU A 109 -17.40 0.27 -9.97
CA LEU A 109 -16.13 0.42 -10.67
C LEU A 109 -15.34 -0.89 -10.77
N PHE A 110 -15.22 -1.63 -9.65
CA PHE A 110 -14.49 -2.90 -9.64
C PHE A 110 -15.25 -4.00 -10.36
N GLN A 111 -16.59 -3.99 -10.35
CA GLN A 111 -17.37 -4.93 -11.16
C GLN A 111 -17.09 -4.72 -12.64
N GLU A 112 -17.17 -3.49 -13.14
CA GLU A 112 -16.89 -3.18 -14.55
C GLU A 112 -15.44 -3.50 -14.93
N TYR A 113 -14.49 -3.25 -14.02
CA TYR A 113 -13.10 -3.63 -14.21
C TYR A 113 -12.90 -5.14 -14.38
N ILE A 114 -13.58 -5.95 -13.55
CA ILE A 114 -13.53 -7.42 -13.64
C ILE A 114 -14.21 -7.90 -14.94
N ASP A 115 -15.37 -7.34 -15.28
CA ASP A 115 -16.12 -7.70 -16.49
C ASP A 115 -15.34 -7.37 -17.77
N ASN A 116 -14.49 -6.37 -17.73
CA ASN A 116 -13.59 -5.98 -18.82
C ASN A 116 -12.34 -6.86 -18.96
N THR A 117 -12.10 -7.82 -18.07
CA THR A 117 -10.91 -8.69 -18.09
C THR A 117 -10.99 -9.71 -19.23
N LYS A 118 -9.93 -9.80 -20.04
CA LYS A 118 -9.92 -10.67 -21.23
C LYS A 118 -9.67 -12.15 -20.91
N GLU A 119 -8.76 -12.46 -19.96
CA GLU A 119 -8.33 -13.83 -19.73
C GLU A 119 -8.51 -14.30 -18.30
N LYS A 120 -7.91 -13.64 -17.30
CA LYS A 120 -7.84 -14.13 -15.91
C LYS A 120 -8.05 -13.04 -14.88
N VAL A 121 -8.85 -13.34 -13.88
CA VAL A 121 -9.05 -12.52 -12.69
C VAL A 121 -8.37 -13.20 -11.51
N PHE A 122 -7.50 -12.48 -10.80
CA PHE A 122 -6.93 -12.89 -9.53
C PHE A 122 -7.54 -12.03 -8.44
N ILE A 123 -8.10 -12.66 -7.41
CA ILE A 123 -8.84 -11.97 -6.36
C ILE A 123 -8.45 -12.46 -4.97
N ASN A 124 -8.38 -11.54 -4.02
CA ASN A 124 -8.17 -11.87 -2.62
C ASN A 124 -9.44 -12.49 -2.03
N LYS A 125 -9.39 -13.78 -1.73
CA LYS A 125 -10.52 -14.53 -1.16
C LYS A 125 -10.82 -14.14 0.28
N ASP A 126 -9.82 -13.65 1.02
CA ASP A 126 -9.95 -13.25 2.41
C ASP A 126 -10.51 -11.81 2.55
N ASP A 127 -10.60 -11.06 1.44
CA ASP A 127 -11.27 -9.76 1.41
C ASP A 127 -12.77 -9.92 1.20
N GLN A 128 -13.53 -9.78 2.27
CA GLN A 128 -14.98 -10.00 2.29
C GLN A 128 -15.76 -9.12 1.30
N LEU A 129 -15.25 -7.91 1.01
CA LEU A 129 -15.90 -7.02 0.07
C LEU A 129 -15.65 -7.44 -1.37
N SER A 130 -14.44 -7.80 -1.74
CA SER A 130 -14.11 -8.33 -3.07
C SER A 130 -14.94 -9.57 -3.40
N MET A 131 -15.21 -10.42 -2.40
CA MET A 131 -16.01 -11.64 -2.57
C MET A 131 -17.52 -11.40 -2.77
N LYS A 132 -18.00 -10.15 -2.61
CA LYS A 132 -19.40 -9.78 -2.93
C LYS A 132 -19.60 -9.37 -4.38
N LEU A 133 -18.53 -9.23 -5.16
CA LEU A 133 -18.62 -8.96 -6.60
C LEU A 133 -19.22 -10.17 -7.34
N ASN A 134 -19.88 -9.90 -8.45
CA ASN A 134 -20.37 -10.95 -9.33
C ASN A 134 -19.22 -11.47 -10.20
N LEU A 135 -18.55 -12.52 -9.71
CA LEU A 135 -17.35 -13.04 -10.34
C LEU A 135 -17.69 -13.95 -11.54
N PRO A 136 -16.90 -13.93 -12.64
CA PRO A 136 -17.06 -14.86 -13.75
C PRO A 136 -16.99 -16.31 -13.28
N LYS A 137 -17.77 -17.19 -13.91
CA LYS A 137 -17.80 -18.63 -13.54
C LYS A 137 -16.51 -19.39 -13.88
N LYS A 138 -15.66 -18.84 -14.73
CA LYS A 138 -14.40 -19.43 -15.20
C LYS A 138 -13.29 -18.40 -15.17
N ASN A 139 -12.06 -18.88 -15.09
CA ASN A 139 -10.85 -18.03 -15.14
C ASN A 139 -10.72 -17.02 -13.97
N VAL A 140 -11.36 -17.31 -12.85
CA VAL A 140 -11.13 -16.61 -11.58
C VAL A 140 -10.23 -17.47 -10.71
N PHE A 141 -9.18 -16.85 -10.18
CA PHE A 141 -8.19 -17.50 -9.32
C PHE A 141 -8.21 -16.84 -7.96
N TYR A 142 -8.47 -17.61 -6.94
CA TYR A 142 -8.58 -17.16 -5.56
C TYR A 142 -7.25 -17.26 -4.85
N ILE A 143 -6.84 -16.15 -4.21
CA ILE A 143 -5.63 -16.06 -3.38
C ILE A 143 -6.09 -15.83 -1.95
N GLY A 144 -5.66 -16.66 -1.00
CA GLY A 144 -6.06 -16.51 0.39
C GLY A 144 -5.61 -17.65 1.28
N THR A 145 -5.95 -17.56 2.56
CA THR A 145 -5.58 -18.55 3.58
C THR A 145 -6.52 -19.76 3.63
N ASP A 146 -7.70 -19.64 3.04
CA ASP A 146 -8.63 -20.77 2.93
C ASP A 146 -8.06 -21.87 2.02
N LYS A 147 -8.14 -23.13 2.49
CA LYS A 147 -7.60 -24.29 1.77
C LYS A 147 -8.21 -24.53 0.39
N SER A 148 -9.37 -23.94 0.10
CA SER A 148 -10.02 -24.01 -1.22
C SER A 148 -9.58 -22.87 -2.15
N SER A 149 -8.60 -22.05 -1.75
CA SER A 149 -7.99 -21.06 -2.63
C SER A 149 -7.10 -21.73 -3.66
N ASP A 150 -7.10 -21.25 -4.91
CA ASP A 150 -6.21 -21.75 -5.97
C ASP A 150 -4.74 -21.49 -5.63
N TYR A 151 -4.50 -20.38 -4.94
CA TYR A 151 -3.21 -19.98 -4.36
C TYR A 151 -3.38 -19.90 -2.84
N ASN A 152 -3.24 -21.06 -2.17
CA ASN A 152 -3.42 -21.16 -0.73
C ASN A 152 -2.18 -20.67 0.01
N ILE A 153 -2.36 -19.62 0.80
CA ILE A 153 -1.34 -19.06 1.71
C ILE A 153 -1.43 -19.78 3.05
N SER A 154 -0.31 -20.29 3.55
CA SER A 154 -0.23 -20.91 4.87
C SER A 154 1.12 -20.66 5.55
N ASP A 155 1.23 -21.05 6.82
CA ASP A 155 2.47 -21.01 7.61
C ASP A 155 3.18 -19.64 7.56
N ILE A 156 2.42 -18.55 7.73
CA ILE A 156 2.97 -17.20 7.71
C ILE A 156 3.78 -16.97 9.00
N ILE A 157 5.07 -16.69 8.84
CA ILE A 157 5.99 -16.29 9.90
C ILE A 157 6.43 -14.86 9.60
N GLU A 158 5.92 -13.92 10.37
CA GLU A 158 6.21 -12.50 10.24
C GLU A 158 7.40 -12.12 11.11
N THR A 159 8.33 -11.32 10.57
CA THR A 159 9.49 -10.78 11.27
C THR A 159 9.57 -9.26 11.13
N ARG A 160 10.52 -8.63 11.83
CA ARG A 160 10.76 -7.17 11.71
C ARG A 160 11.18 -6.72 10.31
N THR A 161 11.75 -7.62 9.52
CA THR A 161 12.38 -7.27 8.24
C THR A 161 11.73 -7.92 7.03
N GLY A 162 10.78 -8.83 7.25
CA GLY A 162 10.14 -9.56 6.17
C GLY A 162 9.18 -10.62 6.66
N SER A 163 8.82 -11.52 5.78
CA SER A 163 7.96 -12.66 6.11
C SER A 163 8.38 -13.92 5.37
N GLU A 164 8.22 -15.06 6.01
CA GLU A 164 8.25 -16.38 5.39
C GLU A 164 6.84 -16.95 5.36
N PHE A 165 6.50 -17.63 4.28
CA PHE A 165 5.16 -18.19 4.11
C PHE A 165 5.20 -19.35 3.11
N LYS A 166 4.14 -20.17 3.13
CA LYS A 166 3.92 -21.15 2.08
C LYS A 166 2.81 -20.70 1.13
N LEU A 167 3.01 -20.94 -0.16
CA LEU A 167 1.99 -20.81 -1.20
C LEU A 167 1.86 -22.17 -1.90
N ASN A 168 0.69 -22.78 -1.79
CA ASN A 168 0.44 -24.15 -2.26
C ASN A 168 1.49 -25.16 -1.77
N GLY A 169 1.88 -25.05 -0.49
CA GLY A 169 2.86 -25.92 0.19
C GLY A 169 4.32 -25.62 -0.13
N LYS A 170 4.66 -24.73 -1.05
CA LYS A 170 6.03 -24.32 -1.37
C LYS A 170 6.41 -23.08 -0.57
N SER A 171 7.60 -23.08 0.03
CA SER A 171 8.08 -22.01 0.92
C SER A 171 8.62 -20.84 0.13
N TYR A 172 8.22 -19.64 0.51
CA TYR A 172 8.71 -18.37 -0.05
C TYR A 172 9.14 -17.44 1.08
N LYS A 173 10.04 -16.53 0.75
CA LYS A 173 10.49 -15.47 1.64
C LYS A 173 10.45 -14.13 0.92
N ILE A 174 10.00 -13.10 1.63
CA ILE A 174 10.05 -11.72 1.17
C ILE A 174 10.68 -10.82 2.22
N ASN A 175 11.59 -9.94 1.81
CA ASN A 175 12.36 -9.06 2.68
C ASN A 175 11.73 -7.67 2.88
N ILE A 176 10.41 -7.57 2.74
CA ILE A 176 9.61 -6.40 3.15
C ILE A 176 8.57 -6.85 4.18
N PRO A 177 8.42 -6.11 5.30
CA PRO A 177 7.61 -6.56 6.42
C PRO A 177 6.11 -6.36 6.20
N GLY A 178 5.31 -7.04 7.02
CA GLY A 178 3.85 -6.95 7.06
C GLY A 178 3.13 -8.06 6.31
N VAL A 179 2.13 -8.67 6.96
CA VAL A 179 1.32 -9.77 6.38
C VAL A 179 0.68 -9.36 5.05
N TYR A 180 0.29 -8.10 4.90
CA TYR A 180 -0.25 -7.61 3.63
C TYR A 180 0.73 -7.78 2.45
N ASN A 181 2.05 -7.78 2.70
CA ASN A 181 3.06 -8.04 1.68
C ASN A 181 3.17 -9.52 1.31
N VAL A 182 2.74 -10.43 2.18
CA VAL A 182 2.56 -11.85 1.81
C VAL A 182 1.46 -11.98 0.74
N TYR A 183 0.32 -11.32 0.91
CA TYR A 183 -0.73 -11.29 -0.11
C TYR A 183 -0.26 -10.61 -1.41
N ASN A 184 0.39 -9.44 -1.30
CA ASN A 184 0.95 -8.76 -2.47
C ASN A 184 1.92 -9.67 -3.24
N SER A 185 2.74 -10.46 -2.52
CA SER A 185 3.67 -11.43 -3.11
C SER A 185 2.93 -12.61 -3.76
N ALA A 186 1.89 -13.13 -3.12
CA ALA A 186 1.10 -14.22 -3.65
C ALA A 186 0.46 -13.86 -5.01
N PHE A 187 -0.01 -12.63 -5.18
CA PHE A 187 -0.47 -12.11 -6.48
C PHE A 187 0.65 -12.12 -7.52
N GLY A 188 1.82 -11.58 -7.20
CA GLY A 188 2.97 -11.56 -8.10
C GLY A 188 3.44 -12.96 -8.50
N ILE A 189 3.52 -13.89 -7.52
CA ILE A 189 3.86 -15.30 -7.75
C ILE A 189 2.84 -15.97 -8.67
N ALA A 190 1.53 -15.75 -8.41
CA ALA A 190 0.46 -16.30 -9.22
C ALA A 190 0.58 -15.86 -10.69
N VAL A 191 0.87 -14.59 -10.93
CA VAL A 191 1.12 -14.08 -12.28
C VAL A 191 2.38 -14.72 -12.89
N ALA A 192 3.51 -14.75 -12.19
CA ALA A 192 4.76 -15.33 -12.67
C ALA A 192 4.59 -16.81 -13.06
N GLN A 193 3.87 -17.60 -12.26
CA GLN A 193 3.53 -18.99 -12.60
C GLN A 193 2.64 -19.09 -13.86
N ASN A 194 1.75 -18.12 -14.10
CA ASN A 194 0.96 -18.06 -15.32
C ASN A 194 1.80 -17.69 -16.57
N PHE A 195 2.93 -17.05 -16.37
CA PHE A 195 3.98 -16.87 -17.40
C PHE A 195 4.96 -18.05 -17.50
N LYS A 196 4.68 -19.16 -16.78
CA LYS A 196 5.42 -20.43 -16.82
C LYS A 196 6.81 -20.40 -16.18
N PHE A 197 7.06 -19.47 -15.27
CA PHE A 197 8.24 -19.53 -14.43
C PHE A 197 8.08 -20.56 -13.33
N GLU A 198 9.18 -21.25 -13.05
CA GLU A 198 9.22 -22.32 -12.06
C GLU A 198 9.45 -21.78 -10.63
N TYR A 199 9.16 -22.62 -9.65
CA TYR A 199 9.26 -22.26 -8.24
C TYR A 199 10.63 -21.69 -7.85
N ASP A 200 11.72 -22.36 -8.26
CA ASP A 200 13.08 -21.98 -7.83
C ASP A 200 13.48 -20.61 -8.37
N GLU A 201 13.08 -20.30 -9.61
CA GLU A 201 13.28 -18.99 -10.22
C GLU A 201 12.53 -17.90 -9.45
N ILE A 202 11.22 -18.10 -9.28
CA ILE A 202 10.34 -17.14 -8.60
C ILE A 202 10.82 -16.91 -7.15
N SER A 203 11.13 -17.98 -6.41
CA SER A 203 11.55 -17.90 -5.02
C SER A 203 12.86 -17.13 -4.86
N SER A 204 13.86 -17.46 -5.69
CA SER A 204 15.18 -16.80 -5.66
C SER A 204 15.11 -15.32 -6.03
N VAL A 205 14.19 -14.93 -6.91
CA VAL A 205 13.98 -13.54 -7.32
C VAL A 205 13.17 -12.77 -6.26
N LEU A 206 12.10 -13.37 -5.72
CA LEU A 206 11.25 -12.71 -4.72
C LEU A 206 12.05 -12.29 -3.49
N GLU A 207 12.96 -13.13 -2.99
CA GLU A 207 13.81 -12.82 -1.84
C GLU A 207 14.70 -11.58 -2.06
N LYS A 208 14.99 -11.22 -3.30
CA LYS A 208 15.79 -10.03 -3.63
C LYS A 208 14.98 -8.74 -3.71
N PHE A 209 13.65 -8.81 -3.66
CA PHE A 209 12.82 -7.62 -3.77
C PHE A 209 12.94 -6.75 -2.51
N GLU A 210 13.34 -5.48 -2.69
CA GLU A 210 13.58 -4.52 -1.59
C GLU A 210 12.41 -3.55 -1.35
N GLY A 211 11.31 -3.72 -2.08
CA GLY A 211 10.11 -2.91 -1.92
C GLY A 211 9.96 -1.80 -2.95
N VAL A 212 8.96 -0.98 -2.72
CA VAL A 212 8.71 0.26 -3.45
C VAL A 212 8.88 1.45 -2.51
N GLU A 213 9.20 2.61 -3.04
CA GLU A 213 9.36 3.83 -2.24
C GLU A 213 8.09 4.21 -1.50
N ASP A 214 8.27 4.92 -0.39
CA ASP A 214 7.20 5.45 0.44
C ASP A 214 6.24 4.36 1.01
N ARG A 215 6.72 3.11 1.12
CA ARG A 215 5.98 2.00 1.73
C ARG A 215 6.84 1.36 2.80
N PHE A 216 6.65 1.82 4.03
CA PHE A 216 7.45 1.46 5.20
C PHE A 216 8.95 1.64 4.95
N ASP A 217 9.33 2.84 4.51
CA ASP A 217 10.74 3.20 4.32
C ASP A 217 11.43 3.36 5.67
N CYS A 218 12.21 2.35 6.06
CA CYS A 218 13.01 2.39 7.28
C CYS A 218 14.24 3.26 7.06
N ILE A 219 14.25 4.45 7.62
CA ILE A 219 15.40 5.38 7.60
C ILE A 219 16.41 4.95 8.67
N ARG A 220 15.91 4.47 9.82
CA ARG A 220 16.71 3.90 10.91
C ARG A 220 16.09 2.58 11.33
N LYS A 221 16.89 1.49 11.29
CA LYS A 221 16.46 0.12 11.66
C LYS A 221 16.77 -0.23 13.11
N GLU A 222 17.55 0.59 13.80
CA GLU A 222 17.94 0.43 15.21
C GLU A 222 16.82 0.94 16.14
N ASN A 223 16.98 0.74 17.44
CA ASN A 223 16.05 1.28 18.43
C ASN A 223 16.43 2.75 18.78
N PRO A 224 15.48 3.71 18.64
CA PRO A 224 14.14 3.52 18.07
C PRO A 224 14.16 3.33 16.54
N LEU A 225 13.22 2.54 16.04
CA LEU A 225 12.91 2.52 14.62
C LEU A 225 12.47 3.94 14.18
N VAL A 226 12.96 4.41 13.05
CA VAL A 226 12.40 5.62 12.39
C VAL A 226 12.02 5.23 10.97
N ALA A 227 10.74 5.37 10.62
CA ALA A 227 10.25 4.99 9.30
C ALA A 227 9.21 5.98 8.77
N PHE A 228 9.15 6.08 7.44
CA PHE A 228 8.14 6.80 6.70
C PHE A 228 7.19 5.83 5.97
N ASP A 229 5.90 6.15 5.96
CA ASP A 229 4.90 5.41 5.17
C ASP A 229 3.86 6.33 4.54
N TYR A 230 3.45 5.99 3.34
CA TYR A 230 2.40 6.71 2.60
C TYR A 230 0.97 6.42 3.11
N ALA A 231 0.81 5.72 4.23
CA ALA A 231 -0.49 5.39 4.81
C ALA A 231 -1.29 6.67 5.12
N HIS A 232 -2.47 6.79 4.53
CA HIS A 232 -3.31 7.99 4.64
C HIS A 232 -4.81 7.68 4.81
N ASN A 233 -5.21 6.42 4.71
CA ASN A 233 -6.58 5.98 4.98
C ASN A 233 -6.62 4.99 6.15
N PRO A 234 -7.79 4.79 6.78
CA PRO A 234 -7.92 3.97 7.99
C PRO A 234 -7.36 2.55 7.83
N ALA A 235 -7.63 1.87 6.72
CA ALA A 235 -7.18 0.49 6.49
C ALA A 235 -5.66 0.38 6.43
N LYS A 236 -5.00 1.31 5.71
CA LYS A 236 -3.53 1.37 5.61
C LYS A 236 -2.88 1.69 6.96
N ILE A 237 -3.43 2.70 7.68
CA ILE A 237 -2.95 3.10 9.01
C ILE A 237 -3.11 1.94 9.99
N ASN A 238 -4.25 1.25 9.99
CA ASN A 238 -4.48 0.09 10.84
C ASN A 238 -3.44 -1.02 10.61
N SER A 239 -3.21 -1.39 9.35
CA SER A 239 -2.24 -2.43 8.99
C SER A 239 -0.81 -2.05 9.40
N LEU A 240 -0.43 -0.79 9.20
CA LEU A 240 0.87 -0.26 9.60
C LEU A 240 1.05 -0.29 11.12
N LEU A 241 0.09 0.23 11.89
CA LEU A 241 0.14 0.27 13.35
C LEU A 241 0.12 -1.12 13.97
N GLN A 242 -0.68 -2.03 13.43
CA GLN A 242 -0.72 -3.42 13.87
C GLN A 242 0.67 -4.06 13.76
N PHE A 243 1.37 -3.87 12.66
CA PHE A 243 2.72 -4.36 12.46
C PHE A 243 3.73 -3.68 13.42
N VAL A 244 3.75 -2.35 13.44
CA VAL A 244 4.75 -1.59 14.21
C VAL A 244 4.63 -1.88 15.71
N ILE A 245 3.44 -1.83 16.27
CA ILE A 245 3.22 -2.05 17.72
C ILE A 245 3.54 -3.51 18.10
N LYS A 246 3.20 -4.47 17.25
CA LYS A 246 3.53 -5.89 17.46
C LYS A 246 5.04 -6.13 17.60
N PHE A 247 5.85 -5.47 16.76
CA PHE A 247 7.27 -5.78 16.67
C PHE A 247 8.21 -4.81 17.37
N TYR A 248 7.77 -3.57 17.62
CA TYR A 248 8.64 -2.53 18.16
C TYR A 248 8.17 -1.99 19.52
N GLY A 249 6.91 -2.18 19.89
CA GLY A 249 6.41 -1.73 21.20
C GLY A 249 5.90 -0.28 21.18
N ARG A 250 6.34 0.55 22.14
CA ARG A 250 5.84 1.93 22.31
C ARG A 250 6.13 2.78 21.09
N THR A 251 5.07 3.30 20.51
CA THR A 251 5.13 3.97 19.21
C THR A 251 4.69 5.43 19.32
N LEU A 252 5.52 6.32 18.78
CA LEU A 252 5.15 7.68 18.41
C LEU A 252 4.73 7.69 16.94
N PHE A 253 3.48 7.99 16.68
CA PHE A 253 2.92 8.07 15.33
C PHE A 253 2.61 9.51 14.97
N ILE A 254 3.32 10.04 13.99
CA ILE A 254 3.17 11.40 13.48
C ILE A 254 2.38 11.29 12.18
N TYR A 255 1.15 11.79 12.18
CA TYR A 255 0.26 11.65 11.05
C TYR A 255 -0.14 12.99 10.46
N GLN A 256 -0.05 13.11 9.14
CA GLN A 256 -0.58 14.24 8.40
C GLN A 256 -1.78 13.80 7.55
N PRO A 257 -3.01 14.24 7.91
CA PRO A 257 -4.17 14.03 7.07
C PRO A 257 -4.01 14.75 5.72
N HIS A 258 -4.61 14.20 4.66
CA HIS A 258 -4.49 14.74 3.33
C HIS A 258 -5.85 15.10 2.74
N GLY A 259 -6.04 16.39 2.43
CA GLY A 259 -7.26 16.94 1.86
C GLY A 259 -8.42 17.04 2.86
N PHE A 260 -9.12 18.19 2.88
CA PHE A 260 -10.21 18.44 3.83
C PHE A 260 -11.39 17.49 3.63
N GLN A 261 -11.82 17.29 2.38
CA GLN A 261 -12.95 16.41 2.06
C GLN A 261 -12.66 14.92 2.37
N PRO A 262 -11.53 14.33 1.93
CA PRO A 262 -11.17 12.96 2.31
C PRO A 262 -11.06 12.78 3.84
N THR A 263 -10.45 13.75 4.55
CA THR A 263 -10.34 13.69 6.02
C THR A 263 -11.71 13.70 6.69
N LEU A 264 -12.64 14.55 6.23
CA LEU A 264 -14.00 14.59 6.75
C LEU A 264 -14.77 13.30 6.44
N PHE A 265 -14.61 12.78 5.23
CA PHE A 265 -15.26 11.55 4.77
C PHE A 265 -14.84 10.30 5.54
N LEU A 266 -13.55 10.24 5.95
CA LEU A 266 -12.97 9.10 6.67
C LEU A 266 -12.85 9.33 8.19
N LYS A 267 -13.40 10.42 8.71
CA LYS A 267 -13.20 10.87 10.09
C LYS A 267 -13.52 9.79 11.13
N ASN A 268 -14.67 9.15 11.01
CA ASN A 268 -15.13 8.18 12.01
C ASN A 268 -14.25 6.93 12.01
N GLU A 269 -13.92 6.42 10.84
CA GLU A 269 -13.05 5.25 10.69
C GLU A 269 -11.61 5.53 11.17
N LEU A 270 -11.10 6.77 10.96
CA LEU A 270 -9.83 7.20 11.55
C LEU A 270 -9.88 7.23 13.07
N TYR A 271 -11.00 7.69 13.65
CA TYR A 271 -11.19 7.72 15.10
C TYR A 271 -11.20 6.33 15.70
N ASP A 272 -11.88 5.38 15.05
CA ASP A 272 -11.90 3.99 15.48
C ASP A 272 -10.49 3.38 15.47
N VAL A 273 -9.73 3.61 14.39
CA VAL A 273 -8.34 3.15 14.32
C VAL A 273 -7.48 3.80 15.42
N PHE A 274 -7.56 5.12 15.59
CA PHE A 274 -6.77 5.79 16.62
C PHE A 274 -7.16 5.36 18.03
N GLY A 275 -8.45 5.10 18.27
CA GLY A 275 -8.96 4.57 19.54
C GLY A 275 -8.40 3.19 19.89
N ASN A 276 -8.12 2.36 18.89
CA ASN A 276 -7.56 1.03 19.11
C ASN A 276 -6.07 1.04 19.52
N TYR A 277 -5.32 2.07 19.13
CA TYR A 277 -3.85 2.05 19.27
C TYR A 277 -3.27 3.13 20.20
N PHE A 278 -3.97 4.24 20.42
CA PHE A 278 -3.42 5.39 21.16
C PHE A 278 -4.11 5.61 22.51
N ILE A 279 -4.46 4.51 23.18
CA ILE A 279 -4.81 4.48 24.59
C ILE A 279 -3.57 3.98 25.35
N GLY A 280 -3.11 4.72 26.37
CA GLY A 280 -1.95 4.36 27.17
C GLY A 280 -0.63 4.96 26.66
N GLU A 281 0.40 4.14 26.41
CA GLU A 281 1.78 4.61 26.20
C GLU A 281 2.12 5.04 24.77
N ASN A 282 1.33 4.59 23.77
CA ASN A 282 1.49 5.05 22.40
C ASN A 282 0.99 6.49 22.26
N LYS A 283 1.63 7.26 21.39
CA LYS A 283 1.31 8.67 21.18
C LYS A 283 1.02 8.98 19.72
N LEU A 284 -0.08 9.67 19.46
CA LEU A 284 -0.40 10.27 18.18
C LEU A 284 -0.02 11.76 18.19
N ILE A 285 0.72 12.22 17.20
CA ILE A 285 0.87 13.64 16.88
C ILE A 285 0.21 13.91 15.54
N LEU A 286 -0.75 14.81 15.51
CA LEU A 286 -1.49 15.17 14.32
C LEU A 286 -0.97 16.49 13.75
N LYS A 287 -0.50 16.48 12.51
CA LYS A 287 -0.08 17.67 11.76
C LYS A 287 -1.29 18.38 11.12
N PRO A 288 -1.17 19.63 10.67
CA PRO A 288 -2.18 20.30 9.86
C PRO A 288 -2.56 19.46 8.64
N ILE A 289 -3.83 19.50 8.25
CA ILE A 289 -4.30 18.82 7.03
C ILE A 289 -3.53 19.36 5.83
N PHE A 290 -2.85 18.47 5.09
CA PHE A 290 -2.15 18.85 3.86
C PHE A 290 -3.15 19.24 2.78
N TYR A 291 -2.95 20.42 2.20
CA TYR A 291 -3.81 20.96 1.16
C TYR A 291 -3.00 21.26 -0.10
N ALA A 292 -3.24 20.47 -1.13
CA ALA A 292 -2.54 20.58 -2.41
C ALA A 292 -3.05 21.73 -3.33
N GLY A 293 -3.99 22.56 -2.83
CA GLY A 293 -4.61 23.62 -3.59
C GLY A 293 -5.97 23.24 -4.18
N GLY A 294 -6.70 24.25 -4.70
CA GLY A 294 -8.04 24.08 -5.28
C GLY A 294 -9.12 24.87 -4.54
N SER A 295 -10.40 24.55 -4.78
CA SER A 295 -11.57 25.23 -4.22
C SER A 295 -12.23 24.48 -3.05
N ALA A 296 -11.52 23.55 -2.39
CA ALA A 296 -12.10 22.72 -1.34
C ALA A 296 -12.46 23.57 -0.10
N GLU A 297 -13.68 23.42 0.40
CA GLU A 297 -14.12 24.02 1.66
C GLU A 297 -13.39 23.40 2.84
N LYS A 298 -12.87 24.25 3.73
CA LYS A 298 -12.17 23.85 4.95
C LYS A 298 -13.16 23.60 6.09
N LYS A 299 -13.98 22.54 5.97
CA LYS A 299 -15.03 22.18 6.97
C LYS A 299 -14.53 21.40 8.17
N ILE A 300 -13.24 21.09 8.25
CA ILE A 300 -12.61 20.31 9.32
C ILE A 300 -11.17 20.80 9.49
N SER A 301 -10.67 20.78 10.72
CA SER A 301 -9.28 21.06 11.04
C SER A 301 -8.64 19.96 11.87
N SER A 302 -7.32 19.88 11.87
CA SER A 302 -6.61 18.92 12.72
C SER A 302 -6.76 19.25 14.22
N GLU A 303 -6.90 20.54 14.55
CA GLU A 303 -7.15 20.98 15.93
C GLU A 303 -8.50 20.49 16.46
N GLU A 304 -9.55 20.55 15.62
CA GLU A 304 -10.89 20.02 15.99
C GLU A 304 -10.83 18.50 16.16
N ILE A 305 -10.13 17.79 15.25
CA ILE A 305 -9.91 16.35 15.36
C ILE A 305 -9.21 16.01 16.68
N VAL A 306 -8.13 16.70 17.01
CA VAL A 306 -7.38 16.48 18.26
C VAL A 306 -8.27 16.73 19.49
N LYS A 307 -9.09 17.79 19.48
CA LYS A 307 -10.03 18.07 20.57
C LYS A 307 -11.04 16.95 20.76
N GLU A 308 -11.61 16.43 19.68
CA GLU A 308 -12.57 15.33 19.73
C GLU A 308 -11.92 14.02 20.17
N LEU A 309 -10.69 13.72 19.71
CA LEU A 309 -9.95 12.53 20.12
C LEU A 309 -9.54 12.58 21.60
N LYS A 310 -9.15 13.75 22.12
CA LYS A 310 -8.89 13.95 23.55
C LYS A 310 -10.13 13.71 24.41
N ASN A 311 -11.31 14.11 23.96
CA ASN A 311 -12.57 13.82 24.65
C ASN A 311 -12.90 12.31 24.71
N LYS A 312 -12.27 11.51 23.88
CA LYS A 312 -12.33 10.03 23.85
C LYS A 312 -11.14 9.38 24.58
N GLU A 313 -10.39 10.14 25.37
CA GLU A 313 -9.22 9.68 26.14
C GLU A 313 -8.07 9.14 25.26
N ILE A 314 -8.03 9.51 23.98
CA ILE A 314 -6.96 9.14 23.07
C ILE A 314 -5.74 10.02 23.33
N ASN A 315 -4.56 9.41 23.45
CA ASN A 315 -3.29 10.09 23.71
C ASN A 315 -2.79 10.78 22.44
N VAL A 316 -3.30 11.99 22.18
CA VAL A 316 -3.03 12.76 20.96
C VAL A 316 -2.61 14.19 21.26
N GLU A 317 -1.73 14.75 20.41
CA GLU A 317 -1.39 16.17 20.39
C GLU A 317 -1.45 16.74 18.98
N TYR A 318 -1.66 18.05 18.89
CA TYR A 318 -1.57 18.81 17.66
C TYR A 318 -0.19 19.43 17.53
N ALA A 319 0.44 19.26 16.38
CA ALA A 319 1.69 19.93 16.03
C ALA A 319 1.41 20.96 14.93
N ALA A 320 1.49 22.24 15.25
CA ALA A 320 1.29 23.30 14.27
C ALA A 320 2.40 23.33 13.20
N ASP A 321 3.61 22.93 13.57
CA ASP A 321 4.78 22.88 12.71
C ASP A 321 5.74 21.74 13.10
N ASP A 322 6.81 21.59 12.32
CA ASP A 322 7.82 20.55 12.53
C ASP A 322 8.72 20.84 13.76
N ASN A 323 8.87 22.10 14.17
CA ASN A 323 9.66 22.43 15.34
C ASN A 323 9.03 21.86 16.62
N PHE A 324 7.70 21.90 16.73
CA PHE A 324 6.99 21.26 17.83
C PHE A 324 7.33 19.76 17.92
N ILE A 325 7.35 19.06 16.78
CA ILE A 325 7.66 17.63 16.71
C ILE A 325 9.10 17.36 17.13
N ILE A 326 10.03 18.15 16.63
CA ILE A 326 11.47 18.03 16.94
C ILE A 326 11.70 18.25 18.44
N ASP A 327 11.11 19.31 19.01
CA ASP A 327 11.22 19.61 20.43
C ASP A 327 10.58 18.52 21.31
N TYR A 328 9.43 18.01 20.89
CA TYR A 328 8.76 16.91 21.56
C TYR A 328 9.64 15.66 21.60
N ILE A 329 10.20 15.27 20.47
CA ILE A 329 11.10 14.10 20.37
C ILE A 329 12.35 14.32 21.21
N ASN A 330 13.00 15.49 21.15
CA ASN A 330 14.18 15.78 21.94
C ASN A 330 13.95 15.63 23.45
N LYS A 331 12.78 16.01 23.94
CA LYS A 331 12.38 15.85 25.35
C LYS A 331 12.05 14.42 25.74
N ASN A 332 11.62 13.60 24.76
CA ASN A 332 11.01 12.29 24.99
C ASN A 332 11.74 11.13 24.28
N LYS A 333 13.00 11.33 23.86
CA LYS A 333 13.79 10.36 23.05
C LYS A 333 13.76 8.92 23.55
N LYS A 334 13.74 8.73 24.87
CA LYS A 334 13.83 7.40 25.50
C LYS A 334 12.47 6.74 25.73
N LEU A 335 11.38 7.40 25.39
CA LEU A 335 10.03 6.87 25.68
C LEU A 335 9.51 5.92 24.60
N TYR A 336 10.01 6.04 23.36
CA TYR A 336 9.47 5.31 22.22
C TYR A 336 10.48 4.36 21.62
N ASP A 337 9.99 3.19 21.23
CA ASP A 337 10.76 2.15 20.53
C ASP A 337 10.62 2.29 19.00
N ALA A 338 9.59 3.04 18.55
CA ALA A 338 9.39 3.39 17.15
C ALA A 338 8.86 4.82 16.99
N VAL A 339 9.34 5.52 15.97
CA VAL A 339 8.82 6.81 15.50
C VAL A 339 8.42 6.63 14.04
N ILE A 340 7.12 6.71 13.78
CA ILE A 340 6.55 6.51 12.44
C ILE A 340 5.96 7.83 11.95
N ILE A 341 6.36 8.24 10.76
CA ILE A 341 5.78 9.38 10.07
C ILE A 341 4.90 8.86 8.95
N ALA A 342 3.63 9.25 8.92
CA ALA A 342 2.69 8.79 7.91
C ALA A 342 1.90 9.95 7.28
N GLY A 343 1.62 9.80 5.99
CA GLY A 343 0.83 10.76 5.22
C GLY A 343 1.11 10.70 3.73
N ALA A 344 0.28 11.36 2.94
CA ALA A 344 0.36 11.35 1.50
C ALA A 344 0.62 12.74 0.92
N ARG A 345 1.30 12.78 -0.24
CA ARG A 345 1.52 13.95 -1.09
C ARG A 345 2.43 15.07 -0.56
N ASP A 346 2.65 15.20 0.74
CA ASP A 346 3.58 16.20 1.27
C ASP A 346 5.01 15.64 1.27
N LYS A 347 5.83 16.14 0.36
CA LYS A 347 7.25 15.75 0.25
C LYS A 347 8.07 16.13 1.49
N ASN A 348 7.60 17.10 2.28
CA ASN A 348 8.30 17.53 3.50
C ASN A 348 8.25 16.47 4.60
N LEU A 349 7.30 15.54 4.57
CA LEU A 349 7.24 14.44 5.55
C LEU A 349 8.48 13.54 5.51
N LYS A 350 9.01 13.28 4.32
CA LYS A 350 10.24 12.48 4.17
C LYS A 350 11.46 13.24 4.70
N GLN A 351 11.53 14.56 4.46
CA GLN A 351 12.56 15.42 5.03
C GLN A 351 12.49 15.49 6.56
N LEU A 352 11.27 15.58 7.12
CA LEU A 352 11.06 15.51 8.57
C LEU A 352 11.56 14.17 9.14
N CYS A 353 11.33 13.07 8.44
CA CYS A 353 11.83 11.74 8.82
C CYS A 353 13.36 11.72 8.90
N ASP A 354 14.05 12.31 7.90
CA ASP A 354 15.51 12.43 7.88
C ASP A 354 16.04 13.31 9.02
N ILE A 355 15.35 14.40 9.35
CA ILE A 355 15.69 15.26 10.48
C ILE A 355 15.55 14.49 11.79
N ILE A 356 14.42 13.79 11.98
CA ILE A 356 14.15 12.99 13.19
C ILE A 356 15.21 11.89 13.36
N ASN A 357 15.60 11.22 12.28
CA ASN A 357 16.66 10.19 12.33
C ASN A 357 17.98 10.77 12.92
N LYS A 358 18.33 12.01 12.60
CA LYS A 358 19.55 12.66 13.10
C LYS A 358 19.47 13.04 14.57
N LEU A 359 18.30 12.97 15.20
CA LEU A 359 18.13 13.24 16.62
C LEU A 359 18.57 12.06 17.49
N PHE A 360 18.61 10.86 16.97
CA PHE A 360 18.98 9.60 17.63
C PHE A 360 20.38 9.15 17.24
#